data_11fdc0372ffc4beb4c75c647a5ca9c7c
#
_entry.id   11fdc0372ffc4beb4c75c647a5ca9c7c
#
_cell.length_a   1.000
_cell.length_b   1.000
_cell.length_c   1.000
_cell.angle_alpha   90.00
_cell.angle_beta   90.00
_cell.angle_gamma   90.00
#
_symmetry.space_group_name_H-M   'P 1'
#
loop_
_entity.id
_entity.type
_entity.pdbx_description
1 polymer ?
#
loop_
_entity_poly.entity_id
_entity_poly.type
_entity_poly.pdbx_seq_one_letter_code
_entity_poly.pdbx_strand_id
1 'polypeptide(L)'
;MGKEMGRQRGVEKMEKTKIEWCDSTWNPVTGCLHDCSYCYARGIANRFGFHANEPDINERVLLEIPVSAGKKVPYPFDFQPTFHKYRLGEYEKKKGRTIFVCSMADLFGEWVPDEWIEEVFAACEKAPQHRYLFLTKNPQRYIDLAMAGKLPAKDNMWYGTTATTPDEKFFWGGAWHTFVSIEPILRDYTGEIGEMCDTFAQWVIVGAETGKRKDKVVPEKSWIDAITKTCIRKCITLFMKDSLLPIVGEENMFRGLPWDEDTWDIGRKVEWLRKHNREAEK
;
A
#
# COMPACT_ATOMS: atom_id res chain seq x y z
N MET A 1 -50.59 -6.86 -26.17
CA MET A 1 -49.30 -7.56 -26.28
C MET A 1 -48.20 -6.56 -26.02
N GLY A 2 -47.85 -6.37 -24.76
CA GLY A 2 -46.78 -5.47 -24.32
C GLY A 2 -45.48 -6.24 -24.21
N LYS A 3 -44.45 -5.80 -24.93
CA LYS A 3 -43.07 -6.34 -24.78
C LYS A 3 -42.44 -5.69 -23.55
N GLU A 4 -42.24 -6.47 -22.50
CA GLU A 4 -41.32 -6.13 -21.42
C GLU A 4 -39.90 -6.07 -21.97
N MET A 5 -39.35 -4.87 -22.03
CA MET A 5 -37.92 -4.67 -22.26
C MET A 5 -37.16 -4.98 -20.96
N GLY A 6 -36.59 -6.18 -20.86
CA GLY A 6 -35.65 -6.57 -19.79
C GLY A 6 -34.47 -5.61 -19.78
N ARG A 7 -34.34 -4.82 -18.71
CA ARG A 7 -33.13 -4.09 -18.36
C ARG A 7 -32.06 -5.11 -18.04
N GLN A 8 -31.16 -5.40 -18.98
CA GLN A 8 -29.88 -6.03 -18.69
C GLN A 8 -29.12 -5.11 -17.73
N ARG A 9 -29.00 -5.53 -16.46
CA ARG A 9 -28.04 -4.92 -15.52
C ARG A 9 -26.65 -5.18 -16.09
N GLY A 10 -26.01 -4.13 -16.59
CA GLY A 10 -24.62 -4.16 -17.00
C GLY A 10 -23.78 -4.66 -15.83
N VAL A 11 -23.04 -5.74 -16.05
CA VAL A 11 -21.99 -6.21 -15.15
C VAL A 11 -20.96 -5.09 -15.10
N GLU A 12 -20.93 -4.35 -13.99
CA GLU A 12 -19.96 -3.28 -13.77
C GLU A 12 -18.56 -3.89 -13.81
N LYS A 13 -17.82 -3.58 -14.87
CA LYS A 13 -16.48 -4.08 -15.13
C LYS A 13 -15.59 -3.64 -13.96
N MET A 14 -15.20 -4.59 -13.11
CA MET A 14 -14.32 -4.33 -11.97
C MET A 14 -13.02 -3.73 -12.49
N GLU A 15 -12.68 -2.50 -12.09
CA GLU A 15 -11.37 -1.94 -12.35
C GLU A 15 -10.33 -2.74 -11.56
N LYS A 16 -9.61 -3.62 -12.26
CA LYS A 16 -8.46 -4.32 -11.68
C LYS A 16 -7.34 -3.31 -11.49
N THR A 17 -6.84 -3.21 -10.25
CA THR A 17 -5.62 -2.46 -10.00
C THR A 17 -4.41 -3.17 -10.62
N LYS A 18 -3.35 -2.39 -10.91
CA LYS A 18 -2.03 -2.92 -11.28
C LYS A 18 -1.15 -3.21 -10.07
N ILE A 19 -1.66 -2.96 -8.87
CA ILE A 19 -0.95 -3.26 -7.63
C ILE A 19 -1.18 -4.73 -7.32
N GLU A 20 -0.10 -5.51 -7.28
CA GLU A 20 -0.11 -6.97 -7.32
C GLU A 20 -0.61 -7.64 -6.03
N TRP A 21 -0.56 -6.93 -4.91
CA TRP A 21 -0.88 -7.44 -3.57
C TRP A 21 -2.27 -7.01 -3.05
N CYS A 22 -3.10 -6.40 -3.90
CA CYS A 22 -4.48 -6.04 -3.55
C CYS A 22 -5.42 -6.17 -4.76
N ASP A 23 -6.73 -6.26 -4.50
CA ASP A 23 -7.75 -6.38 -5.55
C ASP A 23 -8.16 -5.04 -6.13
N SER A 24 -8.11 -3.99 -5.31
CA SER A 24 -8.60 -2.65 -5.67
C SER A 24 -7.88 -1.56 -4.90
N THR A 25 -7.94 -0.35 -5.43
CA THR A 25 -7.52 0.87 -4.72
C THR A 25 -8.73 1.76 -4.45
N TRP A 26 -8.73 2.45 -3.34
CA TRP A 26 -9.73 3.43 -2.96
C TRP A 26 -9.04 4.69 -2.44
N ASN A 27 -9.34 5.83 -3.06
CA ASN A 27 -8.64 7.08 -2.83
C ASN A 27 -9.61 8.18 -2.37
N PRO A 28 -10.16 8.11 -1.13
CA PRO A 28 -10.92 9.20 -0.56
C PRO A 28 -10.05 10.44 -0.29
N VAL A 29 -8.77 10.25 -0.06
CA VAL A 29 -7.76 11.32 -0.04
C VAL A 29 -6.80 11.12 -1.20
N THR A 30 -6.42 12.19 -1.88
CA THR A 30 -5.39 12.24 -2.92
C THR A 30 -4.39 13.35 -2.61
N GLY A 31 -3.18 13.24 -3.16
CA GLY A 31 -2.13 14.22 -2.94
C GLY A 31 -1.27 13.95 -1.70
N CYS A 32 -0.01 14.39 -1.75
CA CYS A 32 1.00 14.04 -0.75
C CYS A 32 2.16 15.05 -0.77
N LEU A 33 2.69 15.41 0.40
CA LEU A 33 3.77 16.39 0.55
C LEU A 33 5.14 15.78 0.88
N HIS A 34 5.30 14.45 0.89
CA HIS A 34 6.60 13.80 1.16
C HIS A 34 7.69 14.07 0.12
N ASP A 35 7.33 14.51 -1.08
CA ASP A 35 8.24 14.83 -2.19
C ASP A 35 9.26 13.74 -2.59
N CYS A 36 8.83 12.48 -2.54
CA CYS A 36 9.68 11.35 -2.92
C CYS A 36 10.08 11.42 -4.40
N SER A 37 11.38 11.34 -4.70
CA SER A 37 11.91 11.41 -6.08
C SER A 37 11.42 10.27 -6.99
N TYR A 38 11.02 9.14 -6.43
CA TYR A 38 10.52 7.94 -7.11
C TYR A 38 8.97 7.86 -7.15
N CYS A 39 8.25 8.92 -6.73
CA CYS A 39 6.80 8.88 -6.56
C CYS A 39 6.06 8.71 -7.90
N TYR A 40 5.48 7.52 -8.13
CA TYR A 40 4.64 7.27 -9.30
C TYR A 40 3.32 8.05 -9.26
N ALA A 41 2.76 8.25 -8.05
CA ALA A 41 1.48 8.91 -7.86
C ALA A 41 1.52 10.39 -8.26
N ARG A 42 2.60 11.10 -7.92
CA ARG A 42 2.83 12.49 -8.37
C ARG A 42 2.91 12.56 -9.89
N GLY A 43 3.62 11.63 -10.54
CA GLY A 43 3.70 11.58 -12.01
C GLY A 43 2.33 11.35 -12.67
N ILE A 44 1.45 10.55 -12.05
CA ILE A 44 0.08 10.34 -12.52
C ILE A 44 -0.76 11.61 -12.29
N ALA A 45 -0.70 12.21 -11.11
CA ALA A 45 -1.43 13.43 -10.79
C ALA A 45 -1.07 14.58 -11.75
N ASN A 46 0.22 14.81 -11.97
CA ASN A 46 0.70 15.83 -12.91
C ASN A 46 0.22 15.59 -14.37
N ARG A 47 0.05 14.33 -14.77
CA ARG A 47 -0.43 13.99 -16.11
C ARG A 47 -1.94 14.13 -16.29
N PHE A 48 -2.72 13.86 -15.24
CA PHE A 48 -4.18 13.80 -15.27
C PHE A 48 -4.84 14.80 -14.34
N GLY A 49 -4.05 15.65 -13.70
CA GLY A 49 -4.50 16.74 -12.86
C GLY A 49 -5.15 17.84 -13.67
N PHE A 50 -5.98 18.61 -13.00
CA PHE A 50 -6.59 19.82 -13.53
C PHE A 50 -6.02 20.98 -12.71
N HIS A 51 -5.33 21.91 -13.36
CA HIS A 51 -4.83 23.12 -12.73
C HIS A 51 -5.99 24.10 -12.47
N ALA A 52 -6.88 23.77 -11.53
CA ALA A 52 -7.76 24.78 -10.97
C ALA A 52 -6.86 25.75 -10.20
N ASN A 53 -7.20 27.04 -10.18
CA ASN A 53 -6.46 28.06 -9.43
C ASN A 53 -6.02 27.48 -8.08
N GLU A 54 -4.71 27.38 -7.88
CA GLU A 54 -4.13 26.68 -6.73
C GLU A 54 -4.76 27.21 -5.45
N PRO A 55 -5.39 26.34 -4.64
CA PRO A 55 -5.75 26.75 -3.29
C PRO A 55 -4.45 27.13 -2.58
N ASP A 56 -4.49 28.13 -1.73
CA ASP A 56 -3.36 28.44 -0.85
C ASP A 56 -2.87 27.14 -0.22
N ILE A 57 -1.55 26.85 -0.31
CA ILE A 57 -0.93 25.61 0.18
C ILE A 57 -1.29 25.33 1.65
N ASN A 58 -1.72 26.36 2.37
CA ASN A 58 -2.20 26.28 3.75
C ASN A 58 -3.70 25.93 3.86
N GLU A 59 -4.47 25.96 2.78
CA GLU A 59 -5.87 25.58 2.82
C GLU A 59 -6.05 24.08 2.53
N ARG A 60 -6.63 23.40 3.51
CA ARG A 60 -7.03 21.99 3.39
C ARG A 60 -8.19 21.87 2.41
N VAL A 61 -7.99 21.18 1.30
CA VAL A 61 -9.01 21.07 0.28
C VAL A 61 -9.99 19.93 0.61
N LEU A 62 -11.23 20.31 0.90
CA LEU A 62 -12.33 19.38 1.14
C LEU A 62 -13.36 19.50 0.01
N LEU A 63 -13.70 18.38 -0.60
CA LEU A 63 -14.69 18.28 -1.68
C LEU A 63 -15.88 17.42 -1.25
N GLU A 64 -17.03 18.05 -1.05
CA GLU A 64 -18.31 17.36 -0.80
C GLU A 64 -18.87 16.72 -2.08
N ILE A 65 -18.63 17.36 -3.23
CA ILE A 65 -19.09 16.93 -4.53
C ILE A 65 -17.93 16.96 -5.55
N PRO A 66 -17.98 16.18 -6.66
CA PRO A 66 -17.01 16.28 -7.73
C PRO A 66 -16.91 17.69 -8.32
N VAL A 67 -15.69 18.15 -8.62
CA VAL A 67 -15.43 19.52 -9.14
C VAL A 67 -16.10 19.80 -10.49
N SER A 68 -16.40 18.78 -11.28
CA SER A 68 -17.10 18.95 -12.56
C SER A 68 -18.37 18.11 -12.62
N ALA A 69 -19.47 18.74 -12.99
CA ALA A 69 -20.73 18.06 -13.27
C ALA A 69 -20.52 16.96 -14.34
N GLY A 70 -20.58 15.70 -13.94
CA GLY A 70 -20.54 14.54 -14.82
C GLY A 70 -19.16 13.99 -15.19
N LYS A 71 -18.04 14.62 -14.85
CA LYS A 71 -16.69 14.04 -15.00
C LYS A 71 -15.99 13.99 -13.66
N LYS A 72 -15.59 12.80 -13.23
CA LYS A 72 -14.72 12.63 -12.07
C LYS A 72 -13.33 13.15 -12.46
N VAL A 73 -12.94 14.31 -11.96
CA VAL A 73 -11.56 14.79 -12.03
C VAL A 73 -10.81 14.17 -10.85
N PRO A 74 -9.91 13.21 -11.07
CA PRO A 74 -9.28 12.48 -9.97
C PRO A 74 -8.34 13.36 -9.14
N TYR A 75 -7.72 14.38 -9.75
CA TYR A 75 -6.75 15.29 -9.13
C TYR A 75 -7.10 16.74 -9.50
N PRO A 76 -8.12 17.34 -8.86
CA PRO A 76 -8.58 18.68 -9.24
C PRO A 76 -7.58 19.79 -8.88
N PHE A 77 -6.69 19.52 -7.93
CA PHE A 77 -5.65 20.43 -7.45
C PHE A 77 -4.27 19.77 -7.54
N ASP A 78 -3.95 19.19 -8.68
CA ASP A 78 -2.70 18.49 -8.94
C ASP A 78 -2.41 17.43 -7.87
N PHE A 79 -1.30 17.54 -7.14
CA PHE A 79 -0.92 16.61 -6.09
C PHE A 79 -1.04 17.21 -4.68
N GLN A 80 -1.83 18.28 -4.53
CA GLN A 80 -2.15 18.85 -3.23
C GLN A 80 -3.09 17.91 -2.43
N PRO A 81 -2.88 17.77 -1.11
CA PRO A 81 -3.73 16.94 -0.27
C PRO A 81 -5.20 17.38 -0.35
N THR A 82 -6.04 16.49 -0.86
CA THR A 82 -7.45 16.76 -1.13
C THR A 82 -8.32 15.65 -0.59
N PHE A 83 -9.32 15.97 0.24
CA PHE A 83 -10.30 15.02 0.73
C PHE A 83 -11.55 15.02 -0.16
N HIS A 84 -11.83 13.89 -0.78
CA HIS A 84 -12.98 13.65 -1.64
C HIS A 84 -14.09 12.95 -0.84
N LYS A 85 -14.82 13.69 -0.03
CA LYS A 85 -15.82 13.14 0.89
C LYS A 85 -16.91 12.32 0.16
N TYR A 86 -17.27 12.72 -1.06
CA TYR A 86 -18.20 12.00 -1.92
C TYR A 86 -17.75 10.57 -2.31
N ARG A 87 -16.46 10.22 -2.10
CA ARG A 87 -15.95 8.88 -2.37
C ARG A 87 -16.09 7.90 -1.19
N LEU A 88 -16.46 8.37 0.00
CA LEU A 88 -16.50 7.53 1.21
C LEU A 88 -17.41 6.31 1.05
N GLY A 89 -18.52 6.43 0.33
CA GLY A 89 -19.45 5.33 0.08
C GLY A 89 -19.17 4.43 -1.14
N GLU A 90 -18.05 4.62 -1.85
CA GLU A 90 -17.79 3.92 -3.13
C GLU A 90 -17.76 2.38 -3.02
N TYR A 91 -17.36 1.85 -1.87
CA TYR A 91 -17.21 0.40 -1.65
C TYR A 91 -18.28 -0.23 -0.75
N GLU A 92 -19.15 0.57 -0.14
CA GLU A 92 -20.12 0.10 0.87
C GLU A 92 -20.96 -1.11 0.40
N LYS A 93 -21.43 -1.08 -0.85
CA LYS A 93 -22.32 -2.12 -1.42
C LYS A 93 -21.60 -3.13 -2.33
N LYS A 94 -20.26 -3.09 -2.38
CA LYS A 94 -19.50 -4.00 -3.25
C LYS A 94 -19.17 -5.29 -2.53
N LYS A 95 -18.96 -6.37 -3.31
CA LYS A 95 -18.49 -7.66 -2.78
C LYS A 95 -17.13 -7.51 -2.09
N GLY A 96 -16.88 -8.28 -1.04
CA GLY A 96 -15.63 -8.29 -0.29
C GLY A 96 -14.39 -8.41 -1.17
N ARG A 97 -13.37 -7.62 -0.86
CA ARG A 97 -12.07 -7.56 -1.55
C ARG A 97 -11.01 -6.94 -0.65
N THR A 98 -9.76 -7.15 -1.01
CA THR A 98 -8.62 -6.46 -0.39
C THR A 98 -8.41 -5.10 -1.07
N ILE A 99 -8.50 -4.02 -0.30
CA ILE A 99 -8.48 -2.64 -0.78
C ILE A 99 -7.25 -1.91 -0.24
N PHE A 100 -6.38 -1.41 -1.11
CA PHE A 100 -5.35 -0.46 -0.73
C PHE A 100 -5.96 0.95 -0.64
N VAL A 101 -6.00 1.50 0.57
CA VAL A 101 -6.58 2.81 0.87
C VAL A 101 -5.55 3.90 0.60
N CYS A 102 -5.95 4.92 -0.14
CA CYS A 102 -5.13 6.09 -0.47
C CYS A 102 -3.81 5.75 -1.18
N SER A 103 -3.85 4.86 -2.20
CA SER A 103 -2.68 4.57 -3.04
C SER A 103 -2.10 5.81 -3.75
N MET A 104 -2.85 6.92 -3.79
CA MET A 104 -2.50 8.19 -4.42
C MET A 104 -2.28 9.32 -3.40
N ALA A 105 -2.08 8.98 -2.12
CA ALA A 105 -1.80 9.89 -1.02
C ALA A 105 -1.02 9.17 0.08
N ASP A 106 -0.58 9.90 1.09
CA ASP A 106 -0.32 9.36 2.42
C ASP A 106 -1.39 9.87 3.37
N LEU A 107 -2.35 9.00 3.73
CA LEU A 107 -3.47 9.34 4.62
C LEU A 107 -2.99 9.75 6.03
N PHE A 108 -1.81 9.29 6.43
CA PHE A 108 -1.23 9.53 7.75
C PHE A 108 -0.08 10.55 7.73
N GLY A 109 0.07 11.28 6.62
CA GLY A 109 0.98 12.41 6.54
C GLY A 109 0.59 13.48 7.58
N GLU A 110 1.57 14.22 8.10
CA GLU A 110 1.35 15.24 9.15
C GLU A 110 0.39 16.36 8.74
N TRP A 111 0.27 16.60 7.43
CA TRP A 111 -0.65 17.58 6.84
C TRP A 111 -2.10 17.14 6.79
N VAL A 112 -2.39 15.84 7.03
CA VAL A 112 -3.76 15.30 6.99
C VAL A 112 -4.43 15.49 8.35
N PRO A 113 -5.61 16.15 8.43
CA PRO A 113 -6.35 16.28 9.68
C PRO A 113 -6.82 14.95 10.25
N ASP A 114 -6.89 14.84 11.58
CA ASP A 114 -7.44 13.68 12.26
C ASP A 114 -8.87 13.37 11.80
N GLU A 115 -9.68 14.40 11.59
CA GLU A 115 -11.08 14.27 11.17
C GLU A 115 -11.22 13.54 9.83
N TRP A 116 -10.28 13.75 8.89
CA TRP A 116 -10.28 13.03 7.60
C TRP A 116 -9.98 11.54 7.79
N ILE A 117 -9.02 11.24 8.66
CA ILE A 117 -8.64 9.87 9.00
C ILE A 117 -9.82 9.14 9.67
N GLU A 118 -10.47 9.80 10.63
CA GLU A 118 -11.62 9.27 11.35
C GLU A 118 -12.81 9.01 10.41
N GLU A 119 -13.10 9.93 9.47
CA GLU A 119 -14.15 9.71 8.47
C GLU A 119 -13.84 8.54 7.52
N VAL A 120 -12.57 8.34 7.15
CA VAL A 120 -12.14 7.18 6.34
C VAL A 120 -12.29 5.89 7.14
N PHE A 121 -11.89 5.84 8.42
CA PHE A 121 -12.12 4.68 9.28
C PHE A 121 -13.60 4.37 9.45
N ALA A 122 -14.43 5.38 9.70
CA ALA A 122 -15.87 5.22 9.82
C ALA A 122 -16.49 4.65 8.52
N ALA A 123 -15.98 5.03 7.35
CA ALA A 123 -16.41 4.45 6.07
C ALA A 123 -15.98 2.98 5.92
N CYS A 124 -14.77 2.62 6.38
CA CYS A 124 -14.32 1.23 6.43
C CYS A 124 -15.19 0.37 7.36
N GLU A 125 -15.58 0.90 8.51
CA GLU A 125 -16.45 0.19 9.47
C GLU A 125 -17.87 -0.05 8.93
N LYS A 126 -18.38 0.83 8.08
CA LYS A 126 -19.66 0.64 7.36
C LYS A 126 -19.62 -0.47 6.31
N ALA A 127 -18.44 -0.87 5.86
CA ALA A 127 -18.24 -1.90 4.85
C ALA A 127 -17.27 -3.00 5.34
N PRO A 128 -17.62 -3.74 6.42
CA PRO A 128 -16.71 -4.69 7.09
C PRO A 128 -16.39 -5.93 6.26
N GLN A 129 -17.08 -6.15 5.14
CA GLN A 129 -16.80 -7.25 4.21
C GLN A 129 -15.48 -7.11 3.45
N HIS A 130 -14.81 -5.95 3.51
CA HIS A 130 -13.53 -5.70 2.86
C HIS A 130 -12.37 -5.84 3.84
N ARG A 131 -11.19 -6.15 3.32
CA ARG A 131 -9.90 -5.98 4.00
C ARG A 131 -9.30 -4.66 3.54
N TYR A 132 -8.88 -3.84 4.48
CA TYR A 132 -8.30 -2.52 4.23
C TYR A 132 -6.82 -2.51 4.55
N LEU A 133 -6.01 -2.10 3.58
CA LEU A 133 -4.57 -1.97 3.71
C LEU A 133 -4.22 -0.49 3.70
N PHE A 134 -3.68 0.00 4.80
CA PHE A 134 -3.20 1.37 4.96
C PHE A 134 -1.68 1.37 4.86
N LEU A 135 -1.08 2.35 4.21
CA LEU A 135 0.37 2.46 4.08
C LEU A 135 0.81 3.90 4.26
N THR A 136 1.84 4.12 5.07
CA THR A 136 2.38 5.46 5.35
C THR A 136 3.90 5.46 5.39
N LYS A 137 4.48 6.64 5.18
CA LYS A 137 5.88 6.96 5.48
C LYS A 137 6.05 7.66 6.84
N ASN A 138 4.94 7.91 7.55
CA ASN A 138 4.91 8.53 8.86
C ASN A 138 4.37 7.55 9.92
N PRO A 139 5.15 6.54 10.37
CA PRO A 139 4.69 5.57 11.36
C PRO A 139 4.36 6.20 12.71
N GLN A 140 4.94 7.37 13.02
CA GLN A 140 4.62 8.08 14.26
C GLN A 140 3.14 8.42 14.37
N ARG A 141 2.48 8.73 13.24
CA ARG A 141 1.04 9.02 13.23
C ARG A 141 0.18 7.85 13.69
N TYR A 142 0.57 6.61 13.35
CA TYR A 142 -0.12 5.42 13.88
C TYR A 142 0.03 5.33 15.40
N ILE A 143 1.22 5.61 15.92
CA ILE A 143 1.49 5.59 17.37
C ILE A 143 0.62 6.64 18.07
N ASP A 144 0.59 7.87 17.55
CA ASP A 144 -0.18 8.98 18.14
C ASP A 144 -1.68 8.66 18.15
N LEU A 145 -2.23 8.14 17.04
CA LEU A 145 -3.62 7.71 16.95
C LEU A 145 -3.92 6.51 17.88
N ALA A 146 -2.99 5.57 18.01
CA ALA A 146 -3.15 4.43 18.92
C ALA A 146 -3.17 4.88 20.39
N MET A 147 -2.26 5.77 20.79
CA MET A 147 -2.22 6.35 22.13
C MET A 147 -3.47 7.18 22.45
N ALA A 148 -4.04 7.85 21.45
CA ALA A 148 -5.30 8.58 21.58
C ALA A 148 -6.56 7.68 21.55
N GLY A 149 -6.41 6.35 21.35
CA GLY A 149 -7.53 5.42 21.19
C GLY A 149 -8.31 5.59 19.88
N LYS A 150 -7.71 6.24 18.88
CA LYS A 150 -8.32 6.57 17.59
C LYS A 150 -7.88 5.63 16.44
N LEU A 151 -6.92 4.73 16.66
CA LEU A 151 -6.50 3.74 15.67
C LEU A 151 -7.29 2.44 15.85
N PRO A 152 -8.23 2.08 14.94
CA PRO A 152 -9.05 0.89 15.08
C PRO A 152 -8.21 -0.40 15.09
N ALA A 153 -8.45 -1.27 16.08
CA ALA A 153 -7.89 -2.63 16.13
C ALA A 153 -8.93 -3.63 15.61
N LYS A 154 -9.00 -3.81 14.30
CA LYS A 154 -9.96 -4.68 13.60
C LYS A 154 -9.24 -5.71 12.76
N ASP A 155 -9.74 -6.95 12.70
CA ASP A 155 -9.14 -8.07 11.95
C ASP A 155 -9.02 -7.80 10.44
N ASN A 156 -9.86 -6.92 9.92
CA ASN A 156 -9.87 -6.57 8.52
C ASN A 156 -9.10 -5.27 8.18
N MET A 157 -8.38 -4.69 9.16
CA MET A 157 -7.57 -3.47 8.97
C MET A 157 -6.09 -3.76 9.20
N TRP A 158 -5.26 -3.46 8.21
CA TRP A 158 -3.82 -3.69 8.20
C TRP A 158 -3.08 -2.37 8.07
N TYR A 159 -2.08 -2.16 8.92
CA TYR A 159 -1.32 -0.91 9.01
C TYR A 159 0.11 -1.13 8.58
N GLY A 160 0.46 -0.58 7.43
CA GLY A 160 1.77 -0.72 6.81
C GLY A 160 2.62 0.52 6.94
N THR A 161 3.92 0.31 7.03
CA THR A 161 4.91 1.38 6.92
C THR A 161 5.81 1.13 5.72
N THR A 162 6.09 2.17 4.94
CA THR A 162 7.12 2.12 3.91
C THR A 162 8.48 2.31 4.56
N ALA A 163 9.38 1.35 4.37
CA ALA A 163 10.77 1.43 4.78
C ALA A 163 11.66 1.15 3.56
N THR A 164 12.21 2.20 2.94
CA THR A 164 13.03 2.09 1.72
C THR A 164 14.49 1.80 2.03
N THR A 165 14.88 2.00 3.26
CA THR A 165 16.22 1.76 3.81
C THR A 165 16.12 1.03 5.16
N PRO A 166 17.14 0.27 5.58
CA PRO A 166 17.07 -0.56 6.80
C PRO A 166 17.02 0.21 8.11
N ASP A 167 17.38 1.49 8.10
CA ASP A 167 17.40 2.40 9.26
C ASP A 167 16.04 3.13 9.48
N GLU A 168 15.08 2.99 8.56
CA GLU A 168 13.76 3.59 8.71
C GLU A 168 12.91 2.82 9.73
N LYS A 169 12.25 3.59 10.60
CA LYS A 169 11.34 3.04 11.62
C LYS A 169 10.02 2.60 10.98
N PHE A 170 9.36 1.64 11.61
CA PHE A 170 8.05 1.20 11.20
C PHE A 170 7.13 0.96 12.40
N PHE A 171 5.83 0.99 12.14
CA PHE A 171 4.81 0.75 13.15
C PHE A 171 4.62 -0.76 13.37
N TRP A 172 4.59 -1.15 14.65
CA TRP A 172 4.23 -2.49 15.07
C TRP A 172 3.47 -2.45 16.39
N GLY A 173 2.64 -3.46 16.65
CA GLY A 173 1.90 -3.58 17.90
C GLY A 173 1.02 -4.82 17.92
N GLY A 174 0.99 -5.54 19.04
CA GLY A 174 0.28 -6.82 19.15
C GLY A 174 -1.24 -6.75 18.99
N ALA A 175 -1.82 -5.55 19.06
CA ALA A 175 -3.27 -5.37 18.86
C ALA A 175 -3.66 -5.11 17.40
N TRP A 176 -2.70 -4.87 16.51
CA TRP A 176 -2.95 -4.50 15.12
C TRP A 176 -2.28 -5.48 14.16
N HIS A 177 -2.89 -5.71 13.01
CA HIS A 177 -2.21 -6.34 11.89
C HIS A 177 -1.27 -5.34 11.25
N THR A 178 0.01 -5.69 11.14
CA THR A 178 1.04 -4.78 10.64
C THR A 178 1.85 -5.39 9.51
N PHE A 179 2.30 -4.54 8.59
CA PHE A 179 3.19 -4.94 7.50
C PHE A 179 4.22 -3.86 7.17
N VAL A 180 5.28 -4.26 6.50
CA VAL A 180 6.33 -3.37 6.02
C VAL A 180 6.41 -3.45 4.50
N SER A 181 6.41 -2.31 3.82
CA SER A 181 6.65 -2.21 2.38
C SER A 181 8.06 -1.66 2.14
N ILE A 182 8.97 -2.55 1.71
CA ILE A 182 10.32 -2.18 1.28
C ILE A 182 10.25 -1.89 -0.23
N GLU A 183 9.65 -0.75 -0.57
CA GLU A 183 9.39 -0.36 -1.96
C GLU A 183 9.52 1.16 -2.14
N PRO A 184 10.53 1.57 -2.97
CA PRO A 184 11.58 0.75 -3.55
C PRO A 184 12.68 0.37 -2.55
N ILE A 185 13.40 -0.74 -2.80
CA ILE A 185 14.63 -1.05 -2.07
C ILE A 185 15.71 -0.05 -2.52
N LEU A 186 16.19 0.81 -1.61
CA LEU A 186 17.15 1.86 -1.96
C LEU A 186 18.55 1.65 -1.38
N ARG A 187 18.73 0.73 -0.43
CA ARG A 187 20.00 0.44 0.24
C ARG A 187 20.18 -1.04 0.54
N ASP A 188 21.37 -1.40 0.93
CA ASP A 188 21.74 -2.75 1.32
C ASP A 188 21.06 -3.16 2.64
N TYR A 189 20.45 -4.33 2.64
CA TYR A 189 19.81 -4.96 3.80
C TYR A 189 20.60 -6.14 4.37
N THR A 190 21.83 -6.42 3.90
CA THR A 190 22.61 -7.60 4.31
C THR A 190 23.10 -7.54 5.75
N GLY A 191 23.35 -6.34 6.29
CA GLY A 191 23.93 -6.14 7.63
C GLY A 191 22.95 -5.72 8.73
N GLU A 192 21.81 -5.14 8.40
CA GLU A 192 21.01 -4.33 9.34
C GLU A 192 19.51 -4.70 9.38
N ILE A 193 19.15 -5.92 9.03
CA ILE A 193 17.76 -6.37 9.14
C ILE A 193 17.32 -6.52 10.63
N GLY A 194 18.18 -6.14 11.56
CA GLY A 194 18.04 -6.41 12.99
C GLY A 194 16.72 -5.95 13.58
N GLU A 195 16.33 -4.69 13.40
CA GLU A 195 15.08 -4.17 13.97
C GLU A 195 13.83 -4.76 13.31
N MET A 196 13.84 -5.00 11.99
CA MET A 196 12.75 -5.71 11.31
C MET A 196 12.60 -7.16 11.81
N CYS A 197 13.71 -7.78 12.28
CA CYS A 197 13.72 -9.16 12.76
C CYS A 197 13.17 -9.32 14.18
N ASP A 198 13.31 -8.30 15.01
CA ASP A 198 12.88 -8.33 16.40
C ASP A 198 11.45 -7.80 16.59
N THR A 199 10.85 -7.31 15.52
CA THR A 199 9.52 -6.73 15.52
C THR A 199 8.48 -7.67 14.93
N PHE A 200 7.24 -7.47 15.31
CA PHE A 200 6.09 -8.33 15.00
C PHE A 200 5.43 -7.97 13.66
N ALA A 201 6.20 -7.56 12.62
CA ALA A 201 5.62 -7.44 11.29
C ALA A 201 5.13 -8.81 10.80
N GLN A 202 3.88 -8.90 10.40
CA GLN A 202 3.28 -10.15 9.95
C GLN A 202 3.49 -10.38 8.45
N TRP A 203 3.76 -9.30 7.72
CA TRP A 203 3.90 -9.32 6.28
C TRP A 203 4.94 -8.29 5.80
N VAL A 204 5.75 -8.68 4.81
CA VAL A 204 6.73 -7.83 4.15
C VAL A 204 6.47 -7.85 2.65
N ILE A 205 6.36 -6.67 2.05
CA ILE A 205 6.26 -6.47 0.61
C ILE A 205 7.58 -5.88 0.13
N VAL A 206 8.17 -6.43 -0.92
CA VAL A 206 9.43 -5.95 -1.49
C VAL A 206 9.32 -5.66 -2.97
N GLY A 207 9.94 -4.57 -3.41
CA GLY A 207 9.95 -4.17 -4.82
C GLY A 207 11.13 -3.27 -5.18
N ALA A 208 11.58 -3.38 -6.43
CA ALA A 208 12.54 -2.45 -7.00
C ALA A 208 11.85 -1.19 -7.51
N GLU A 209 12.61 -0.09 -7.62
CA GLU A 209 12.13 1.14 -8.22
C GLU A 209 11.71 0.91 -9.68
N THR A 210 10.48 1.27 -10.01
CA THR A 210 9.94 1.23 -11.37
C THR A 210 9.98 2.62 -12.01
N GLY A 211 9.81 2.69 -13.35
CA GLY A 211 9.80 3.96 -14.06
C GLY A 211 11.13 4.28 -14.77
N LYS A 212 11.23 5.52 -15.29
CA LYS A 212 12.29 5.93 -16.21
C LYS A 212 13.31 6.91 -15.60
N ARG A 213 13.36 7.03 -14.27
CA ARG A 213 14.34 7.87 -13.60
C ARG A 213 15.76 7.37 -13.91
N LYS A 214 16.66 8.26 -14.32
CA LYS A 214 18.02 7.88 -14.74
C LYS A 214 18.85 7.30 -13.59
N ASP A 215 18.70 7.89 -12.41
CA ASP A 215 19.50 7.53 -11.21
C ASP A 215 18.72 6.60 -10.26
N LYS A 216 17.86 5.74 -10.83
CA LYS A 216 17.13 4.75 -10.03
C LYS A 216 18.08 3.71 -9.45
N VAL A 217 17.83 3.32 -8.21
CA VAL A 217 18.53 2.22 -7.57
C VAL A 217 18.00 0.90 -8.12
N VAL A 218 18.90 0.04 -8.60
CA VAL A 218 18.61 -1.35 -8.91
C VAL A 218 19.18 -2.18 -7.77
N PRO A 219 18.34 -2.84 -6.95
CA PRO A 219 18.83 -3.60 -5.80
C PRO A 219 19.66 -4.81 -6.27
N GLU A 220 20.69 -5.13 -5.52
CA GLU A 220 21.45 -6.35 -5.72
C GLU A 220 20.64 -7.57 -5.25
N LYS A 221 20.86 -8.71 -5.90
CA LYS A 221 20.21 -9.97 -5.50
C LYS A 221 20.51 -10.33 -4.04
N SER A 222 21.74 -10.06 -3.57
CA SER A 222 22.17 -10.27 -2.18
C SER A 222 21.29 -9.55 -1.15
N TRP A 223 20.85 -8.33 -1.45
CA TRP A 223 19.96 -7.56 -0.57
C TRP A 223 18.58 -8.23 -0.45
N ILE A 224 18.04 -8.70 -1.60
CA ILE A 224 16.76 -9.39 -1.65
C ILE A 224 16.83 -10.75 -0.95
N ASP A 225 17.93 -11.48 -1.15
CA ASP A 225 18.18 -12.77 -0.50
C ASP A 225 18.28 -12.62 1.03
N ALA A 226 18.90 -11.54 1.53
CA ALA A 226 18.98 -11.24 2.96
C ALA A 226 17.58 -11.00 3.57
N ILE A 227 16.74 -10.17 2.91
CA ILE A 227 15.35 -9.95 3.33
C ILE A 227 14.58 -11.27 3.32
N THR A 228 14.72 -12.05 2.25
CA THR A 228 14.02 -13.34 2.08
C THR A 228 14.40 -14.33 3.18
N LYS A 229 15.69 -14.48 3.43
CA LYS A 229 16.23 -15.36 4.50
C LYS A 229 15.67 -14.97 5.87
N THR A 230 15.61 -13.68 6.15
CA THR A 230 15.03 -13.14 7.38
C THR A 230 13.56 -13.46 7.51
N CYS A 231 12.76 -13.17 6.48
CA CYS A 231 11.32 -13.45 6.48
C CYS A 231 11.04 -14.94 6.69
N ILE A 232 11.79 -15.83 6.02
CA ILE A 232 11.64 -17.28 6.20
C ILE A 232 11.97 -17.71 7.62
N ARG A 233 13.10 -17.25 8.18
CA ARG A 233 13.55 -17.63 9.53
C ARG A 233 12.63 -17.16 10.64
N LYS A 234 12.01 -15.99 10.46
CA LYS A 234 11.10 -15.36 11.43
C LYS A 234 9.62 -15.69 11.17
N CYS A 235 9.33 -16.53 10.19
CA CYS A 235 7.97 -16.89 9.77
C CYS A 235 7.13 -15.66 9.35
N ILE A 236 7.76 -14.63 8.80
CA ILE A 236 7.10 -13.44 8.27
C ILE A 236 6.68 -13.72 6.84
N THR A 237 5.42 -13.50 6.50
CA THR A 237 4.93 -13.66 5.12
C THR A 237 5.64 -12.68 4.18
N LEU A 238 6.10 -13.14 3.01
CA LEU A 238 6.84 -12.32 2.05
C LEU A 238 6.11 -12.24 0.71
N PHE A 239 5.95 -11.02 0.21
CA PHE A 239 5.47 -10.75 -1.14
C PHE A 239 6.52 -9.98 -1.94
N MET A 240 6.99 -10.57 -3.03
CA MET A 240 7.90 -9.93 -3.99
C MET A 240 7.11 -9.41 -5.18
N LYS A 241 7.33 -8.15 -5.57
CA LYS A 241 6.70 -7.55 -6.75
C LYS A 241 7.39 -7.99 -8.04
N ASP A 242 6.66 -7.94 -9.15
CA ASP A 242 7.19 -8.29 -10.49
C ASP A 242 8.44 -7.50 -10.88
N SER A 243 8.65 -6.32 -10.28
CA SER A 243 9.87 -5.53 -10.48
C SER A 243 11.14 -6.25 -10.04
N LEU A 244 11.06 -7.28 -9.21
CA LEU A 244 12.19 -8.10 -8.77
C LEU A 244 12.45 -9.33 -9.65
N LEU A 245 11.49 -9.71 -10.49
CA LEU A 245 11.59 -10.89 -11.35
C LEU A 245 12.89 -10.94 -12.20
N PRO A 246 13.33 -9.83 -12.83
CA PRO A 246 14.57 -9.82 -13.60
C PRO A 246 15.85 -10.02 -12.76
N ILE A 247 15.75 -9.86 -11.43
CA ILE A 247 16.89 -9.90 -10.51
C ILE A 247 17.01 -11.27 -9.85
N VAL A 248 15.86 -11.83 -9.39
CA VAL A 248 15.87 -13.07 -8.61
C VAL A 248 15.49 -14.31 -9.41
N GLY A 249 14.82 -14.17 -10.56
CA GLY A 249 14.24 -15.26 -11.34
C GLY A 249 12.91 -15.77 -10.78
N GLU A 250 12.08 -16.37 -11.64
CA GLU A 250 10.72 -16.84 -11.31
C GLU A 250 10.73 -17.86 -10.16
N GLU A 251 11.69 -18.75 -10.15
CA GLU A 251 11.81 -19.83 -9.16
C GLU A 251 12.09 -19.32 -7.74
N ASN A 252 12.59 -18.08 -7.60
CA ASN A 252 12.89 -17.46 -6.30
C ASN A 252 11.84 -16.44 -5.86
N MET A 253 10.80 -16.19 -6.67
CA MET A 253 9.73 -15.25 -6.34
C MET A 253 8.81 -15.82 -5.26
N PHE A 254 8.53 -15.05 -4.21
CA PHE A 254 7.52 -15.33 -3.20
C PHE A 254 6.32 -14.39 -3.37
N ARG A 255 5.10 -14.91 -3.23
CA ARG A 255 3.83 -14.16 -3.40
C ARG A 255 2.91 -14.36 -2.20
N GLY A 256 3.48 -14.45 -1.01
CA GLY A 256 2.75 -14.72 0.22
C GLY A 256 1.76 -13.61 0.58
N LEU A 257 0.53 -14.00 0.90
CA LEU A 257 -0.51 -13.15 1.46
C LEU A 257 -0.88 -13.68 2.85
N PRO A 258 -0.86 -12.88 3.91
CA PRO A 258 -1.06 -13.37 5.29
C PRO A 258 -2.43 -14.00 5.56
N TRP A 259 -3.40 -13.73 4.71
CA TRP A 259 -4.77 -14.25 4.77
C TRP A 259 -5.04 -15.40 3.79
N ASP A 260 -4.00 -15.92 3.15
CA ASP A 260 -4.07 -17.01 2.18
C ASP A 260 -2.87 -17.93 2.40
N GLU A 261 -3.06 -18.94 3.22
CA GLU A 261 -2.01 -19.87 3.66
C GLU A 261 -1.36 -20.61 2.49
N ASP A 262 -2.10 -20.87 1.42
CA ASP A 262 -1.60 -21.56 0.23
C ASP A 262 -0.51 -20.75 -0.51
N THR A 263 -0.50 -19.43 -0.34
CA THR A 263 0.47 -18.53 -0.98
C THR A 263 1.85 -18.50 -0.29
N TRP A 264 1.97 -19.06 0.94
CA TRP A 264 3.21 -19.05 1.73
C TRP A 264 3.66 -20.48 2.11
N ASP A 265 3.97 -21.28 1.11
CA ASP A 265 4.29 -22.72 1.24
C ASP A 265 5.58 -23.02 2.01
N ILE A 266 5.51 -23.94 2.98
CA ILE A 266 6.64 -24.34 3.85
C ILE A 266 7.70 -25.12 3.04
N GLY A 267 7.29 -25.98 2.12
CA GLY A 267 8.21 -26.80 1.32
C GLY A 267 9.11 -25.90 0.47
N ARG A 268 8.54 -24.91 -0.18
CA ARG A 268 9.27 -23.91 -0.97
C ARG A 268 10.26 -23.10 -0.15
N LYS A 269 9.90 -22.72 1.09
CA LYS A 269 10.81 -22.01 2.02
C LYS A 269 12.03 -22.85 2.38
N VAL A 270 11.80 -24.12 2.72
CA VAL A 270 12.88 -25.06 3.07
C VAL A 270 13.81 -25.33 1.88
N GLU A 271 13.24 -25.49 0.68
CA GLU A 271 14.03 -25.68 -0.54
C GLU A 271 14.90 -24.45 -0.85
N TRP A 272 14.30 -23.25 -0.77
CA TRP A 272 15.03 -21.99 -0.94
C TRP A 272 16.21 -21.86 0.02
N LEU A 273 16.00 -22.12 1.32
CA LEU A 273 17.07 -22.08 2.34
C LEU A 273 18.20 -23.09 2.05
N ARG A 274 17.86 -24.32 1.64
CA ARG A 274 18.85 -25.34 1.30
C ARG A 274 19.73 -24.91 0.11
N LYS A 275 19.14 -24.33 -0.90
CA LYS A 275 19.83 -23.83 -2.09
C LYS A 275 20.84 -22.73 -1.71
N HIS A 276 20.38 -21.70 -1.00
CA HIS A 276 21.19 -20.51 -0.71
C HIS A 276 22.20 -20.71 0.44
N ASN A 277 22.01 -21.66 1.34
CA ASN A 277 23.05 -22.03 2.31
C ASN A 277 24.21 -22.78 1.63
N ARG A 278 23.97 -23.62 0.61
CA ARG A 278 25.04 -24.29 -0.14
C ARG A 278 25.85 -23.34 -1.02
N GLU A 279 25.27 -22.24 -1.47
CA GLU A 279 25.96 -21.22 -2.26
C GLU A 279 26.89 -20.36 -1.38
N ALA A 280 26.57 -20.17 -0.11
CA ALA A 280 27.41 -19.45 0.86
C ALA A 280 28.61 -20.25 1.40
N GLU A 281 28.64 -21.58 1.20
CA GLU A 281 29.74 -22.48 1.59
C GLU A 281 30.78 -22.72 0.47
N LYS A 282 30.57 -22.16 -0.71
CA LYS A 282 31.48 -22.22 -1.86
C LYS A 282 32.23 -20.93 -2.06
#